data_37c3d505facc829c674f6b2f73159141
#
_entry.id   37c3d505facc829c674f6b2f73159141
#
_cell.length_a   1.000
_cell.length_b   1.000
_cell.length_c   1.000
_cell.angle_alpha   90.00
_cell.angle_beta   90.00
_cell.angle_gamma   90.00
#
_symmetry.space_group_name_H-M   'P 1'
#
loop_
_entity.id
_entity.type
_entity.pdbx_description
1 polymer ?
#
loop_
_entity_poly.entity_id
_entity_poly.type
_entity_poly.pdbx_seq_one_letter_code
_entity_poly.pdbx_strand_id
1 'polypeptide(L)'
;MKLGRSLAFVLTLGTLLSHLTACGPKAVRGDEVEGLDDEAMSTGLDRRDLQKMLHENMTALQSSAVVKRWESEDRPAVAVLTLRNDTSEHIDSALDALISDVETQLINAGHVRVVSVERQGQMMAEIKQQQGDSFNPAQVASWGQQIGARYFITGKVFSADERLSDERRVQYFMFMQVLSVETGEILFQNKTSVTKALL
;
A
#
# COMPACT_ATOMS: atom_id res chain seq x y z
N MET A 1 21.80 -57.73 72.88
CA MET A 1 23.13 -57.53 72.29
C MET A 1 23.02 -57.72 70.76
N LYS A 2 23.11 -56.68 69.97
CA LYS A 2 23.74 -56.55 68.68
C LYS A 2 23.19 -55.28 68.01
N LEU A 3 24.05 -54.31 67.86
CA LEU A 3 23.86 -53.07 67.17
C LEU A 3 23.58 -53.34 65.70
N GLY A 4 22.50 -52.75 65.17
CA GLY A 4 22.23 -52.62 63.74
C GLY A 4 22.44 -51.15 63.25
N ARG A 5 23.56 -50.91 62.58
CA ARG A 5 23.87 -49.61 61.97
C ARG A 5 23.01 -49.40 60.72
N SER A 6 22.03 -48.53 60.83
CA SER A 6 21.29 -48.03 59.68
C SER A 6 22.14 -47.10 58.83
N LEU A 7 22.44 -47.52 57.62
CA LEU A 7 23.12 -46.75 56.59
C LEU A 7 22.08 -45.89 55.89
N ALA A 8 22.09 -44.61 56.19
CA ALA A 8 21.26 -43.64 55.47
C ALA A 8 21.85 -43.37 54.09
N PHE A 9 21.18 -43.85 53.06
CA PHE A 9 21.52 -43.53 51.67
C PHE A 9 20.87 -42.24 51.32
N VAL A 10 21.64 -41.14 51.32
CA VAL A 10 21.20 -39.81 50.84
C VAL A 10 21.25 -39.85 49.31
N LEU A 11 20.10 -39.99 48.70
CA LEU A 11 19.93 -39.88 47.25
C LEU A 11 19.84 -38.39 46.90
N THR A 12 20.98 -37.76 46.55
CA THR A 12 21.01 -36.42 45.99
C THR A 12 20.52 -36.49 44.55
N LEU A 13 19.23 -36.21 44.37
CA LEU A 13 18.61 -36.04 43.08
C LEU A 13 19.00 -34.65 42.58
N GLY A 14 20.08 -34.60 41.78
CA GLY A 14 20.50 -33.39 41.08
C GLY A 14 19.46 -33.01 40.03
N THR A 15 18.65 -32.03 40.34
CA THR A 15 17.79 -31.36 39.36
C THR A 15 18.66 -30.58 38.38
N LEU A 16 18.98 -31.19 37.26
CA LEU A 16 19.58 -30.56 36.12
C LEU A 16 18.50 -29.66 35.50
N LEU A 17 18.41 -28.38 35.94
CA LEU A 17 17.60 -27.38 35.29
C LEU A 17 18.23 -27.09 33.94
N SER A 18 17.78 -27.80 32.92
CA SER A 18 18.04 -27.46 31.53
C SER A 18 17.36 -26.12 31.23
N HIS A 19 18.10 -25.03 31.27
CA HIS A 19 17.66 -23.75 30.73
C HIS A 19 17.51 -23.91 29.20
N LEU A 20 16.32 -24.29 28.77
CA LEU A 20 15.86 -24.16 27.41
C LEU A 20 15.78 -22.64 27.13
N THR A 21 16.88 -22.05 26.67
CA THR A 21 16.83 -20.74 26.01
C THR A 21 15.96 -20.92 24.78
N ALA A 22 14.67 -20.60 24.91
CA ALA A 22 13.77 -20.46 23.78
C ALA A 22 14.27 -19.27 22.95
N CYS A 23 15.13 -19.53 21.98
CA CYS A 23 15.41 -18.57 20.92
C CYS A 23 14.16 -18.46 20.05
N GLY A 24 13.18 -17.68 20.53
CA GLY A 24 12.08 -17.24 19.69
C GLY A 24 12.59 -16.25 18.63
N PRO A 25 11.87 -16.09 17.52
CA PRO A 25 12.21 -15.10 16.51
C PRO A 25 12.27 -13.70 17.15
N LYS A 26 13.38 -13.00 16.99
CA LYS A 26 13.57 -11.64 17.51
C LYS A 26 13.12 -10.66 16.44
N ALA A 27 12.19 -9.74 16.78
CA ALA A 27 11.87 -8.63 15.93
C ALA A 27 13.06 -7.66 15.87
N VAL A 28 13.45 -7.26 14.66
CA VAL A 28 14.52 -6.31 14.37
C VAL A 28 13.96 -5.18 13.52
N ARG A 29 14.62 -4.03 13.53
CA ARG A 29 14.26 -2.91 12.62
C ARG A 29 14.95 -3.12 11.28
N GLY A 30 14.31 -2.63 10.18
CA GLY A 30 14.86 -2.76 8.84
C GLY A 30 16.24 -2.12 8.67
N ASP A 31 16.51 -1.03 9.38
CA ASP A 31 17.79 -0.31 9.40
C ASP A 31 18.88 -1.01 10.23
N GLU A 32 18.52 -1.97 11.08
CA GLU A 32 19.47 -2.77 11.87
C GLU A 32 20.06 -3.97 11.08
N VAL A 33 19.47 -4.33 9.97
CA VAL A 33 19.88 -5.48 9.15
C VAL A 33 20.03 -5.04 7.69
N GLU A 34 21.27 -5.03 7.21
CA GLU A 34 21.59 -4.66 5.84
C GLU A 34 20.87 -5.62 4.85
N GLY A 35 20.14 -5.03 3.90
CA GLY A 35 19.43 -5.80 2.86
C GLY A 35 18.10 -6.42 3.30
N LEU A 36 17.64 -6.21 4.56
CA LEU A 36 16.38 -6.79 5.02
C LEU A 36 15.18 -6.41 4.12
N ASP A 37 15.20 -5.19 3.61
CA ASP A 37 14.16 -4.69 2.72
C ASP A 37 14.49 -4.89 1.22
N ASP A 38 15.63 -5.50 0.88
CA ASP A 38 16.10 -5.58 -0.51
C ASP A 38 15.58 -6.80 -1.26
N GLU A 39 15.41 -7.93 -0.59
CA GLU A 39 14.97 -9.17 -1.21
C GLU A 39 13.45 -9.35 -1.13
N ALA A 40 12.86 -9.85 -2.22
CA ALA A 40 11.46 -10.22 -2.23
C ALA A 40 11.24 -11.49 -1.39
N MET A 41 10.54 -11.36 -0.26
CA MET A 41 10.21 -12.50 0.61
C MET A 41 9.23 -13.50 -0.01
N SER A 42 8.49 -13.07 -1.04
CA SER A 42 7.48 -13.89 -1.72
C SER A 42 7.11 -13.31 -3.08
N THR A 43 6.27 -14.03 -3.84
CA THR A 43 5.64 -13.47 -5.05
C THR A 43 4.49 -12.52 -4.74
N GLY A 44 4.11 -12.33 -3.49
CA GLY A 44 3.11 -11.35 -3.06
C GLY A 44 3.60 -9.91 -3.22
N LEU A 45 2.65 -8.99 -3.36
CA LEU A 45 2.93 -7.57 -3.46
C LEU A 45 3.32 -7.00 -2.09
N ASP A 46 4.46 -6.34 -2.02
CA ASP A 46 4.94 -5.71 -0.80
C ASP A 46 4.93 -4.18 -0.89
N ARG A 47 5.23 -3.53 0.23
CA ARG A 47 5.25 -2.07 0.33
C ARG A 47 6.24 -1.43 -0.65
N ARG A 48 7.41 -2.05 -0.87
CA ARG A 48 8.46 -1.52 -1.75
C ARG A 48 8.01 -1.53 -3.21
N ASP A 49 7.34 -2.60 -3.63
CA ASP A 49 6.75 -2.69 -4.96
C ASP A 49 5.72 -1.58 -5.20
N LEU A 50 4.84 -1.37 -4.21
CA LEU A 50 3.83 -0.32 -4.26
C LEU A 50 4.45 1.07 -4.34
N GLN A 51 5.45 1.36 -3.51
CA GLN A 51 6.16 2.64 -3.52
C GLN A 51 6.89 2.88 -4.85
N LYS A 52 7.51 1.84 -5.42
CA LYS A 52 8.15 1.93 -6.73
C LYS A 52 7.15 2.28 -7.82
N MET A 53 6.04 1.53 -7.89
CA MET A 53 4.99 1.80 -8.89
C MET A 53 4.36 3.18 -8.72
N LEU A 54 4.16 3.63 -7.47
CA LEU A 54 3.68 4.97 -7.19
C LEU A 54 4.67 6.04 -7.65
N HIS A 55 5.95 5.89 -7.31
CA HIS A 55 6.99 6.84 -7.71
C HIS A 55 7.04 7.03 -9.23
N GLU A 56 6.98 5.94 -9.99
CA GLU A 56 6.95 5.97 -11.45
C GLU A 56 5.67 6.68 -11.98
N ASN A 57 4.51 6.41 -11.39
CA ASN A 57 3.25 7.08 -11.74
C ASN A 57 3.29 8.58 -11.43
N MET A 58 3.83 8.96 -10.27
CA MET A 58 3.95 10.38 -9.87
C MET A 58 4.97 11.13 -10.75
N THR A 59 6.06 10.49 -11.14
CA THR A 59 7.04 11.07 -12.08
C THR A 59 6.39 11.33 -13.45
N ALA A 60 5.60 10.39 -13.95
CA ALA A 60 4.86 10.57 -15.19
C ALA A 60 3.81 11.70 -15.07
N LEU A 61 3.11 11.78 -13.92
CA LEU A 61 2.15 12.85 -13.66
C LEU A 61 2.83 14.21 -13.67
N GLN A 62 3.95 14.38 -12.96
CA GLN A 62 4.68 15.64 -12.85
C GLN A 62 5.14 16.18 -14.21
N SER A 63 5.46 15.30 -15.14
CA SER A 63 5.85 15.67 -16.52
C SER A 63 4.68 15.83 -17.49
N SER A 64 3.44 15.63 -17.05
CA SER A 64 2.26 15.59 -17.91
C SER A 64 1.70 16.96 -18.26
N ALA A 65 0.85 16.97 -19.29
CA ALA A 65 0.13 18.19 -19.70
C ALA A 65 -0.86 18.69 -18.65
N VAL A 66 -1.36 17.79 -17.77
CA VAL A 66 -2.32 18.18 -16.72
C VAL A 66 -1.65 19.05 -15.65
N VAL A 67 -0.40 18.81 -15.31
CA VAL A 67 0.33 19.68 -14.36
C VAL A 67 0.55 21.06 -14.95
N LYS A 68 0.91 21.16 -16.22
CA LYS A 68 1.00 22.45 -16.92
C LYS A 68 -0.33 23.22 -16.93
N ARG A 69 -1.43 22.48 -17.05
CA ARG A 69 -2.78 23.06 -16.94
C ARG A 69 -3.03 23.60 -15.53
N TRP A 70 -2.68 22.84 -14.48
CA TRP A 70 -2.82 23.29 -13.08
C TRP A 70 -2.01 24.55 -12.77
N GLU A 71 -0.80 24.66 -13.34
CA GLU A 71 0.02 25.88 -13.23
C GLU A 71 -0.69 27.12 -13.83
N SER A 72 -1.46 26.92 -14.89
CA SER A 72 -2.22 28.01 -15.54
C SER A 72 -3.55 28.35 -14.85
N GLU A 73 -4.03 27.52 -13.94
CA GLU A 73 -5.36 27.61 -13.29
C GLU A 73 -5.34 28.19 -11.87
N ASP A 74 -4.26 28.81 -11.43
CA ASP A 74 -4.13 29.36 -10.07
C ASP A 74 -4.40 28.33 -8.96
N ARG A 75 -3.69 27.21 -8.99
CA ARG A 75 -3.72 26.16 -7.96
C ARG A 75 -5.13 25.57 -7.75
N PRO A 76 -5.64 24.80 -8.70
CA PRO A 76 -6.96 24.20 -8.58
C PRO A 76 -7.03 23.21 -7.42
N ALA A 77 -8.24 22.99 -6.89
CA ALA A 77 -8.47 22.02 -5.83
C ALA A 77 -8.48 20.60 -6.39
N VAL A 78 -7.66 19.72 -5.82
CA VAL A 78 -7.52 18.31 -6.17
C VAL A 78 -7.84 17.44 -4.97
N ALA A 79 -8.64 16.40 -5.15
CA ALA A 79 -8.85 15.37 -4.15
C ALA A 79 -8.25 14.04 -4.61
N VAL A 80 -7.56 13.35 -3.70
CA VAL A 80 -7.02 12.02 -3.93
C VAL A 80 -8.00 11.01 -3.38
N LEU A 81 -8.48 10.12 -4.24
CA LEU A 81 -9.41 9.05 -3.87
C LEU A 81 -8.63 7.77 -3.54
N THR A 82 -9.22 6.92 -2.72
CA THR A 82 -8.66 5.61 -2.38
C THR A 82 -8.36 4.81 -3.65
N LEU A 83 -7.16 4.24 -3.72
CA LEU A 83 -6.78 3.32 -4.79
C LEU A 83 -7.52 1.99 -4.57
N ARG A 84 -8.17 1.47 -5.62
CA ARG A 84 -8.90 0.22 -5.55
C ARG A 84 -7.93 -0.97 -5.60
N ASN A 85 -8.16 -1.93 -4.70
CA ASN A 85 -7.45 -3.19 -4.70
C ASN A 85 -8.23 -4.23 -5.53
N ASP A 86 -7.77 -4.52 -6.74
CA ASP A 86 -8.29 -5.57 -7.63
C ASP A 86 -7.35 -6.80 -7.63
N THR A 87 -6.57 -7.01 -6.57
CA THR A 87 -5.71 -8.18 -6.35
C THR A 87 -6.30 -9.11 -5.30
N SER A 88 -5.71 -10.30 -5.13
CA SER A 88 -6.00 -11.17 -3.99
C SER A 88 -5.17 -10.86 -2.73
N GLU A 89 -4.31 -9.85 -2.79
CA GLU A 89 -3.40 -9.48 -1.70
C GLU A 89 -4.08 -8.55 -0.68
N HIS A 90 -3.70 -8.68 0.58
CA HIS A 90 -4.22 -7.85 1.67
C HIS A 90 -3.40 -6.57 1.80
N ILE A 91 -3.56 -5.64 0.86
CA ILE A 91 -2.77 -4.42 0.73
C ILE A 91 -3.55 -3.12 1.02
N ASP A 92 -4.79 -3.21 1.48
CA ASP A 92 -5.65 -2.03 1.64
C ASP A 92 -5.03 -0.95 2.54
N SER A 93 -4.45 -1.34 3.69
CA SER A 93 -3.76 -0.39 4.57
C SER A 93 -2.49 0.21 3.94
N ALA A 94 -1.80 -0.55 3.09
CA ALA A 94 -0.65 -0.03 2.35
C ALA A 94 -1.09 0.96 1.27
N LEU A 95 -2.24 0.72 0.60
CA LEU A 95 -2.82 1.66 -0.35
C LEU A 95 -3.28 2.96 0.34
N ASP A 96 -3.84 2.89 1.54
CA ASP A 96 -4.21 4.08 2.32
C ASP A 96 -2.95 4.91 2.68
N ALA A 97 -1.83 4.27 3.01
CA ALA A 97 -0.57 4.96 3.22
C ALA A 97 -0.05 5.66 1.95
N LEU A 98 -0.20 5.03 0.78
CA LEU A 98 0.19 5.63 -0.50
C LEU A 98 -0.61 6.90 -0.84
N ILE A 99 -1.88 6.99 -0.42
CA ILE A 99 -2.68 8.20 -0.61
C ILE A 99 -2.02 9.38 0.10
N SER A 100 -1.59 9.18 1.35
CA SER A 100 -0.86 10.21 2.11
C SER A 100 0.44 10.61 1.42
N ASP A 101 1.14 9.66 0.79
CA ASP A 101 2.36 9.95 0.02
C ASP A 101 2.04 10.79 -1.23
N VAL A 102 0.95 10.48 -1.96
CA VAL A 102 0.47 11.27 -3.11
C VAL A 102 0.10 12.68 -2.68
N GLU A 103 -0.72 12.83 -1.63
CA GLU A 103 -1.12 14.13 -1.09
C GLU A 103 0.10 14.96 -0.69
N THR A 104 1.06 14.36 0.00
CA THR A 104 2.30 15.02 0.42
C THR A 104 3.10 15.52 -0.79
N GLN A 105 3.27 14.70 -1.82
CA GLN A 105 3.99 15.10 -3.03
C GLN A 105 3.29 16.24 -3.77
N LEU A 106 1.95 16.20 -3.88
CA LEU A 106 1.16 17.25 -4.51
C LEU A 106 1.23 18.59 -3.76
N ILE A 107 1.15 18.54 -2.41
CA ILE A 107 1.26 19.73 -1.56
C ILE A 107 2.65 20.35 -1.71
N ASN A 108 3.69 19.53 -1.67
CA ASN A 108 5.08 20.00 -1.77
C ASN A 108 5.41 20.57 -3.17
N ALA A 109 4.81 20.01 -4.23
CA ALA A 109 4.96 20.53 -5.60
C ALA A 109 4.30 21.92 -5.76
N GLY A 110 3.28 22.24 -4.97
CA GLY A 110 2.67 23.57 -4.91
C GLY A 110 1.76 23.96 -6.09
N HIS A 111 1.57 23.09 -7.08
CA HIS A 111 0.75 23.37 -8.27
C HIS A 111 -0.75 23.28 -8.02
N VAL A 112 -1.16 22.65 -6.91
CA VAL A 112 -2.55 22.40 -6.56
C VAL A 112 -2.84 22.67 -5.07
N ARG A 113 -4.11 22.76 -4.71
CA ARG A 113 -4.60 22.70 -3.33
C ARG A 113 -5.19 21.32 -3.11
N VAL A 114 -4.64 20.53 -2.18
CA VAL A 114 -5.16 19.21 -1.87
C VAL A 114 -6.34 19.32 -0.90
N VAL A 115 -7.45 18.68 -1.23
CA VAL A 115 -8.64 18.55 -0.38
C VAL A 115 -8.66 17.15 0.20
N SER A 116 -8.56 17.04 1.53
CA SER A 116 -8.61 15.74 2.21
C SER A 116 -10.02 15.16 2.19
N VAL A 117 -10.17 13.99 1.59
CA VAL A 117 -11.44 13.27 1.49
C VAL A 117 -11.72 12.46 2.76
N GLU A 118 -10.68 12.03 3.50
CA GLU A 118 -10.83 11.27 4.75
C GLU A 118 -11.63 12.00 5.84
N ARG A 119 -11.57 13.32 5.86
CA ARG A 119 -12.27 14.14 6.85
C ARG A 119 -13.75 14.31 6.60
N GLN A 120 -14.26 13.84 5.47
CA GLN A 120 -15.65 13.98 5.07
C GLN A 120 -16.40 12.63 5.21
N GLY A 121 -16.40 12.07 6.41
CA GLY A 121 -16.76 10.70 6.76
C GLY A 121 -18.00 10.06 6.11
N GLN A 122 -19.10 10.76 5.91
CA GLN A 122 -20.29 10.19 5.24
C GLN A 122 -20.10 10.08 3.72
N MET A 123 -19.39 11.02 3.14
CA MET A 123 -19.11 11.05 1.69
C MET A 123 -18.14 9.95 1.28
N MET A 124 -17.19 9.59 2.18
CA MET A 124 -16.26 8.49 1.94
C MET A 124 -16.94 7.13 1.90
N ALA A 125 -17.95 6.89 2.73
CA ALA A 125 -18.71 5.64 2.68
C ALA A 125 -19.41 5.48 1.32
N GLU A 126 -19.94 6.55 0.77
CA GLU A 126 -20.64 6.57 -0.51
C GLU A 126 -19.66 6.41 -1.70
N ILE A 127 -18.49 7.08 -1.65
CA ILE A 127 -17.43 6.92 -2.63
C ILE A 127 -16.87 5.49 -2.63
N LYS A 128 -16.61 4.90 -1.45
CA LYS A 128 -16.16 3.50 -1.33
C LYS A 128 -17.19 2.51 -1.88
N GLN A 129 -18.48 2.75 -1.63
CA GLN A 129 -19.56 1.90 -2.13
C GLN A 129 -19.70 1.94 -3.66
N GLN A 130 -19.32 3.05 -4.28
CA GLN A 130 -19.47 3.28 -5.73
C GLN A 130 -18.18 3.03 -6.52
N GLN A 131 -17.03 2.90 -5.89
CA GLN A 131 -15.81 2.35 -6.51
C GLN A 131 -15.95 0.83 -6.84
N GLY A 132 -17.02 0.18 -6.38
CA GLY A 132 -17.51 -1.07 -6.91
C GLY A 132 -17.78 -0.98 -8.43
N ASP A 133 -18.32 -1.96 -9.05
CA ASP A 133 -18.34 -2.27 -10.47
C ASP A 133 -18.76 -1.19 -11.50
N SER A 134 -19.11 0.04 -11.09
CA SER A 134 -19.62 1.05 -12.04
C SER A 134 -19.16 2.46 -11.69
N PHE A 135 -18.02 2.85 -12.25
CA PHE A 135 -17.62 4.26 -12.29
C PHE A 135 -18.64 5.06 -13.12
N ASN A 136 -19.40 5.95 -12.44
CA ASN A 136 -20.38 6.83 -13.12
C ASN A 136 -19.86 8.28 -13.12
N PRO A 137 -19.45 8.82 -14.30
CA PRO A 137 -18.92 10.18 -14.42
C PRO A 137 -19.87 11.28 -13.89
N ALA A 138 -21.17 11.11 -14.04
CA ALA A 138 -22.17 12.09 -13.57
C ALA A 138 -22.23 12.19 -12.06
N GLN A 139 -22.02 11.08 -11.35
CA GLN A 139 -21.95 11.06 -9.89
C GLN A 139 -20.62 11.66 -9.39
N VAL A 140 -19.51 11.41 -10.09
CA VAL A 140 -18.20 12.02 -9.79
C VAL A 140 -18.28 13.54 -9.80
N ALA A 141 -18.98 14.12 -10.78
CA ALA A 141 -19.18 15.57 -10.87
C ALA A 141 -19.94 16.13 -9.65
N SER A 142 -21.01 15.46 -9.22
CA SER A 142 -21.79 15.86 -8.04
C SER A 142 -20.93 15.84 -6.76
N TRP A 143 -20.09 14.83 -6.57
CA TRP A 143 -19.22 14.74 -5.40
C TRP A 143 -18.10 15.75 -5.41
N GLY A 144 -17.46 15.92 -6.54
CA GLY A 144 -16.42 16.92 -6.66
C GLY A 144 -16.90 18.32 -6.30
N GLN A 145 -18.12 18.66 -6.72
CA GLN A 145 -18.76 19.92 -6.33
C GLN A 145 -18.99 20.01 -4.81
N GLN A 146 -19.45 18.94 -4.17
CA GLN A 146 -19.69 18.92 -2.74
C GLN A 146 -18.40 19.08 -1.92
N ILE A 147 -17.30 18.41 -2.31
CA ILE A 147 -16.02 18.53 -1.63
C ILE A 147 -15.19 19.73 -2.09
N GLY A 148 -15.67 20.48 -3.09
CA GLY A 148 -14.98 21.63 -3.66
C GLY A 148 -13.74 21.26 -4.50
N ALA A 149 -13.61 20.01 -4.94
CA ALA A 149 -12.53 19.56 -5.79
C ALA A 149 -12.86 19.81 -7.26
N ARG A 150 -11.87 20.27 -8.03
CA ARG A 150 -11.95 20.43 -9.47
C ARG A 150 -11.45 19.20 -10.22
N TYR A 151 -10.52 18.48 -9.61
CA TYR A 151 -9.94 17.26 -10.15
C TYR A 151 -9.92 16.15 -9.12
N PHE A 152 -10.07 14.93 -9.59
CA PHE A 152 -9.82 13.71 -8.81
C PHE A 152 -8.58 12.99 -9.31
N ILE A 153 -7.76 12.53 -8.38
CA ILE A 153 -6.76 11.51 -8.63
C ILE A 153 -7.32 10.19 -8.10
N THR A 154 -7.35 9.18 -8.93
CA THR A 154 -7.85 7.84 -8.62
C THR A 154 -7.01 6.78 -9.31
N GLY A 155 -7.22 5.52 -8.95
CA GLY A 155 -6.51 4.42 -9.59
C GLY A 155 -6.89 3.07 -9.01
N LYS A 156 -6.15 2.06 -9.45
CA LYS A 156 -6.30 0.69 -8.97
C LYS A 156 -4.99 -0.09 -9.07
N VAL A 157 -4.88 -1.11 -8.23
CA VAL A 157 -3.85 -2.13 -8.33
C VAL A 157 -4.51 -3.44 -8.72
N PHE A 158 -3.95 -4.14 -9.70
CA PHE A 158 -4.45 -5.44 -10.15
C PHE A 158 -3.28 -6.35 -10.51
N SER A 159 -3.53 -7.66 -10.62
CA SER A 159 -2.52 -8.66 -10.90
C SER A 159 -2.89 -9.55 -12.07
N ALA A 160 -1.85 -10.08 -12.76
CA ALA A 160 -1.93 -11.18 -13.68
C ALA A 160 -1.00 -12.29 -13.19
N ASP A 161 -1.51 -13.50 -12.99
CA ASP A 161 -0.76 -14.69 -12.55
C ASP A 161 -0.58 -15.64 -13.73
N GLU A 162 0.67 -15.95 -14.05
CA GLU A 162 1.04 -16.91 -15.09
C GLU A 162 1.79 -18.08 -14.44
N ARG A 163 1.30 -19.30 -14.70
CA ARG A 163 1.93 -20.52 -14.21
C ARG A 163 2.40 -21.38 -15.38
N LEU A 164 3.67 -21.73 -15.34
CA LEU A 164 4.29 -22.81 -16.10
C LEU A 164 4.60 -23.97 -15.16
N SER A 165 5.00 -25.13 -15.69
CA SER A 165 5.23 -26.35 -14.91
C SER A 165 6.16 -26.15 -13.73
N ASP A 166 7.21 -25.34 -13.88
CA ASP A 166 8.30 -25.19 -12.91
C ASP A 166 8.55 -23.71 -12.53
N GLU A 167 7.76 -22.78 -13.05
CA GLU A 167 7.89 -21.34 -12.81
C GLU A 167 6.52 -20.74 -12.51
N ARG A 168 6.44 -19.93 -11.46
CA ARG A 168 5.29 -19.07 -11.22
C ARG A 168 5.72 -17.61 -11.37
N ARG A 169 5.04 -16.87 -12.24
CA ARG A 169 5.25 -15.45 -12.46
C ARG A 169 3.98 -14.69 -12.13
N VAL A 170 4.09 -13.70 -11.24
CA VAL A 170 2.99 -12.77 -10.93
C VAL A 170 3.42 -11.38 -11.36
N GLN A 171 2.60 -10.74 -12.18
CA GLN A 171 2.79 -9.36 -12.58
C GLN A 171 1.72 -8.50 -11.93
N TYR A 172 2.16 -7.46 -11.23
CA TYR A 172 1.30 -6.48 -10.59
C TYR A 172 1.35 -5.17 -11.35
N PHE A 173 0.21 -4.52 -11.46
CA PHE A 173 0.05 -3.25 -12.16
C PHE A 173 -0.59 -2.23 -11.24
N MET A 174 -0.05 -1.02 -11.23
CA MET A 174 -0.68 0.15 -10.63
C MET A 174 -1.10 1.10 -11.73
N PHE A 175 -2.38 1.38 -11.78
CA PHE A 175 -3.00 2.29 -12.73
C PHE A 175 -3.42 3.56 -12.00
N MET A 176 -3.07 4.74 -12.52
CA MET A 176 -3.41 6.02 -11.97
C MET A 176 -4.01 6.94 -13.03
N GLN A 177 -5.03 7.68 -12.65
CA GLN A 177 -5.75 8.63 -13.52
C GLN A 177 -5.96 9.96 -12.81
N VAL A 178 -6.02 11.04 -13.60
CA VAL A 178 -6.57 12.34 -13.20
C VAL A 178 -7.83 12.62 -14.02
N LEU A 179 -8.90 12.95 -13.33
CA LEU A 179 -10.22 13.18 -13.89
C LEU A 179 -10.65 14.61 -13.63
N SER A 180 -11.26 15.26 -14.63
CA SER A 180 -12.02 16.48 -14.44
C SER A 180 -13.34 16.16 -13.74
N VAL A 181 -13.61 16.79 -12.60
CA VAL A 181 -14.87 16.62 -11.86
C VAL A 181 -16.07 17.11 -12.67
N GLU A 182 -15.89 18.21 -13.39
CA GLU A 182 -16.96 18.86 -14.15
C GLU A 182 -17.41 18.04 -15.36
N THR A 183 -16.44 17.46 -16.09
CA THR A 183 -16.72 16.80 -17.38
C THR A 183 -16.61 15.28 -17.32
N GLY A 184 -15.97 14.73 -16.28
CA GLY A 184 -15.61 13.31 -16.21
C GLY A 184 -14.49 12.90 -17.16
N GLU A 185 -13.85 13.88 -17.83
CA GLU A 185 -12.77 13.64 -18.78
C GLU A 185 -11.51 13.15 -18.08
N ILE A 186 -10.87 12.13 -18.66
CA ILE A 186 -9.57 11.63 -18.22
C ILE A 186 -8.49 12.57 -18.83
N LEU A 187 -7.84 13.34 -17.97
CA LEU A 187 -6.81 14.30 -18.37
C LEU A 187 -5.40 13.72 -18.30
N PHE A 188 -5.21 12.70 -17.49
CA PHE A 188 -3.97 11.96 -17.36
C PHE A 188 -4.27 10.52 -17.03
N GLN A 189 -3.47 9.63 -17.57
CA GLN A 189 -3.52 8.21 -17.26
C GLN A 189 -2.13 7.60 -17.43
N ASN A 190 -1.71 6.81 -16.45
CA ASN A 190 -0.48 6.04 -16.54
C ASN A 190 -0.64 4.67 -15.89
N LYS A 191 0.17 3.71 -16.31
CA LYS A 191 0.21 2.35 -15.80
C LYS A 191 1.67 1.94 -15.59
N THR A 192 1.99 1.52 -14.39
CA THR A 192 3.29 0.97 -14.01
C THR A 192 3.15 -0.50 -13.62
N SER A 193 4.25 -1.25 -13.59
CA SER A 193 4.21 -2.66 -13.24
C SER A 193 5.47 -3.13 -12.52
N VAL A 194 5.31 -4.16 -11.70
CA VAL A 194 6.39 -4.96 -11.15
C VAL A 194 6.11 -6.44 -11.43
N THR A 195 7.15 -7.21 -11.64
CA THR A 195 7.05 -8.66 -11.87
C THR A 195 7.83 -9.38 -10.79
N LYS A 196 7.21 -10.41 -10.19
CA LYS A 196 7.85 -11.32 -9.25
C LYS A 196 7.75 -12.75 -9.77
N ALA A 197 8.80 -13.54 -9.59
CA ALA A 197 8.85 -14.94 -10.01
C ALA A 197 9.40 -15.83 -8.90
N LEU A 198 8.91 -17.07 -8.85
CA LEU A 198 9.58 -18.18 -8.21
C LEU A 198 10.24 -18.98 -9.32
N LEU A 199 11.55 -19.12 -9.23
CA LEU A 199 12.41 -19.84 -10.16
C LEU A 199 12.88 -21.15 -9.53
#